data_5291cb3edbbb0c1e1c4d047d702a5c34
#
_entry.id   5291cb3edbbb0c1e1c4d047d702a5c34
#
_cell.length_a   1.000
_cell.length_b   1.000
_cell.length_c   1.000
_cell.angle_alpha   90.00
_cell.angle_beta   90.00
_cell.angle_gamma   90.00
#
_symmetry.space_group_name_H-M   'P 1'
#
loop_
_entity.id
_entity.type
_entity.pdbx_description
1 polymer ?
#
loop_
_entity_poly.entity_id
_entity_poly.type
_entity_poly.pdbx_seq_one_letter_code
_entity_poly.pdbx_strand_id
1 'polypeptide(L)'
;MTQNIYDNDAFFAGYSRLGRSVEGLDGAAEWPALRAMLPGLAGRRVLDLGCGFGWFCRWARAQGAAEVLGLDVSENMLARARQAGEDPAIRYARANLEEVALPEAAFDLAYSSLTFHYIVAFERLLRRIHAALVPGGRLVFSMEHPIYMAPSRPGFVADAEGRRVWPIDRYLEEGPRSTDWLAKGVVKQHRTIGTTLNLLLACGFTLTHVEEWRPTDAQIAARPALAVDRKSTRLNSSHGYI
;
A
#
# COMPACT_ATOMS: atom_id res chain seq x y z
N MET A 1 -2.55 18.92 2.28
CA MET A 1 -1.84 18.28 3.40
C MET A 1 -2.43 16.88 3.53
N THR A 2 -1.62 15.84 3.54
CA THR A 2 -2.09 14.46 3.71
C THR A 2 -2.75 14.29 5.07
N GLN A 3 -3.91 13.65 5.11
CA GLN A 3 -4.62 13.36 6.34
C GLN A 3 -3.86 12.29 7.15
N ASN A 4 -3.56 12.57 8.43
CA ASN A 4 -3.06 11.55 9.35
C ASN A 4 -4.24 10.92 10.11
N ILE A 5 -5.00 10.05 9.42
CA ILE A 5 -6.16 9.38 10.02
C ILE A 5 -5.75 8.28 11.00
N TYR A 6 -4.52 7.75 10.90
CA TYR A 6 -4.03 6.64 11.71
C TYR A 6 -3.72 7.01 13.17
N ASP A 7 -3.63 8.32 13.49
CA ASP A 7 -3.56 8.81 14.87
C ASP A 7 -4.95 9.14 15.47
N ASN A 8 -6.03 8.87 14.73
CA ASN A 8 -7.39 8.90 15.27
C ASN A 8 -7.65 7.59 16.04
N ASP A 9 -8.06 7.68 17.31
CA ASP A 9 -8.21 6.53 18.21
C ASP A 9 -9.20 5.48 17.69
N ALA A 10 -10.34 5.90 17.15
CA ALA A 10 -11.35 4.98 16.62
C ALA A 10 -10.86 4.27 15.36
N PHE A 11 -10.16 4.99 14.47
CA PHE A 11 -9.55 4.42 13.28
C PHE A 11 -8.44 3.43 13.68
N PHE A 12 -7.54 3.82 14.55
CA PHE A 12 -6.43 2.98 15.02
C PHE A 12 -6.92 1.71 15.69
N ALA A 13 -7.95 1.81 16.55
CA ALA A 13 -8.55 0.65 17.19
C ALA A 13 -9.20 -0.31 16.18
N GLY A 14 -9.89 0.21 15.16
CA GLY A 14 -10.45 -0.57 14.07
C GLY A 14 -9.37 -1.23 13.22
N TYR A 15 -8.36 -0.47 12.82
CA TYR A 15 -7.23 -0.95 12.02
C TYR A 15 -6.45 -2.06 12.73
N SER A 16 -6.22 -1.93 14.03
CA SER A 16 -5.48 -2.91 14.83
C SER A 16 -6.13 -4.30 14.90
N ARG A 17 -7.40 -4.42 14.52
CA ARG A 17 -8.16 -5.69 14.49
C ARG A 17 -8.17 -6.36 13.11
N LEU A 18 -7.67 -5.71 12.08
CA LEU A 18 -7.60 -6.30 10.75
C LEU A 18 -6.64 -7.49 10.72
N GLY A 19 -6.92 -8.51 9.91
CA GLY A 19 -6.07 -9.69 9.77
C GLY A 19 -4.61 -9.32 9.51
N ARG A 20 -4.34 -8.39 8.59
CA ARG A 20 -2.99 -7.88 8.31
C ARG A 20 -2.30 -7.18 9.50
N SER A 21 -3.08 -6.64 10.44
CA SER A 21 -2.55 -6.02 11.65
C SER A 21 -2.25 -7.02 12.75
N VAL A 22 -2.98 -8.12 12.80
CA VAL A 22 -2.86 -9.19 13.80
C VAL A 22 -1.90 -10.29 13.36
N GLU A 23 -2.08 -10.77 12.12
CA GLU A 23 -1.32 -11.89 11.53
C GLU A 23 -0.12 -11.39 10.70
N GLY A 24 0.06 -10.08 10.57
CA GLY A 24 1.12 -9.47 9.80
C GLY A 24 1.00 -9.72 8.30
N LEU A 25 2.13 -10.03 7.67
CA LEU A 25 2.18 -10.25 6.22
C LEU A 25 1.36 -11.47 5.79
N ASP A 26 1.26 -12.51 6.62
CA ASP A 26 0.45 -13.69 6.32
C ASP A 26 -1.06 -13.39 6.40
N GLY A 27 -1.45 -12.37 7.14
CA GLY A 27 -2.81 -11.83 7.16
C GLY A 27 -3.20 -11.04 5.91
N ALA A 28 -2.23 -10.67 5.07
CA ALA A 28 -2.43 -9.98 3.81
C ALA A 28 -2.52 -10.98 2.65
N ALA A 29 -3.72 -11.22 2.13
CA ALA A 29 -3.97 -12.26 1.11
C ALA A 29 -3.12 -12.06 -0.17
N GLU A 30 -2.75 -10.84 -0.46
CA GLU A 30 -1.91 -10.44 -1.60
C GLU A 30 -0.41 -10.63 -1.38
N TRP A 31 0.01 -10.81 -0.16
CA TRP A 31 1.42 -10.88 0.19
C TRP A 31 2.24 -11.85 -0.69
N PRO A 32 1.76 -13.06 -1.02
CA PRO A 32 2.50 -13.96 -1.91
C PRO A 32 2.84 -13.35 -3.27
N ALA A 33 1.92 -12.57 -3.87
CA ALA A 33 2.15 -11.87 -5.13
C ALA A 33 3.18 -10.74 -4.97
N LEU A 34 3.03 -9.89 -3.96
CA LEU A 34 4.02 -8.84 -3.66
C LEU A 34 5.41 -9.43 -3.38
N ARG A 35 5.46 -10.48 -2.58
CA ARG A 35 6.72 -11.16 -2.27
C ARG A 35 7.43 -11.69 -3.52
N ALA A 36 6.68 -12.20 -4.50
CA ALA A 36 7.24 -12.71 -5.75
C ALA A 36 7.91 -11.62 -6.61
N MET A 37 7.53 -10.34 -6.43
CA MET A 37 8.12 -9.20 -7.15
C MET A 37 9.41 -8.69 -6.48
N LEU A 38 9.67 -9.06 -5.22
CA LEU A 38 10.82 -8.58 -4.46
C LEU A 38 12.13 -9.22 -4.96
N PRO A 39 13.22 -8.45 -5.00
CA PRO A 39 14.55 -9.02 -5.21
C PRO A 39 15.02 -9.79 -3.96
N GLY A 40 16.10 -10.55 -4.07
CA GLY A 40 16.80 -11.05 -2.89
C GLY A 40 17.26 -9.91 -2.00
N LEU A 41 17.04 -10.02 -0.68
CA LEU A 41 17.28 -8.91 0.26
C LEU A 41 18.61 -9.00 1.01
N ALA A 42 19.33 -10.11 0.91
CA ALA A 42 20.62 -10.28 1.61
C ALA A 42 21.59 -9.13 1.30
N GLY A 43 22.04 -8.45 2.35
CA GLY A 43 22.97 -7.32 2.27
C GLY A 43 22.35 -6.01 1.72
N ARG A 44 21.05 -5.95 1.45
CA ARG A 44 20.40 -4.78 0.87
C ARG A 44 20.00 -3.74 1.90
N ARG A 45 20.03 -2.47 1.49
CA ARG A 45 19.47 -1.34 2.23
C ARG A 45 18.02 -1.10 1.74
N VAL A 46 17.07 -1.17 2.64
CA VAL A 46 15.64 -1.17 2.33
C VAL A 46 14.96 0.06 2.90
N LEU A 47 14.11 0.70 2.10
CA LEU A 47 13.21 1.78 2.51
C LEU A 47 11.77 1.27 2.48
N ASP A 48 11.04 1.38 3.60
CA ASP A 48 9.62 1.05 3.71
C ASP A 48 8.80 2.33 3.93
N LEU A 49 8.00 2.69 2.93
CA LEU A 49 7.23 3.94 2.85
C LEU A 49 5.78 3.68 3.28
N GLY A 50 5.41 4.15 4.47
CA GLY A 50 4.16 3.81 5.14
C GLY A 50 4.27 2.45 5.83
N CYS A 51 5.29 2.30 6.68
CA CYS A 51 5.67 1.01 7.27
C CYS A 51 4.65 0.47 8.29
N GLY A 52 3.71 1.29 8.76
CA GLY A 52 2.70 0.89 9.73
C GLY A 52 3.30 0.23 10.97
N PHE A 53 2.85 -0.98 11.29
CA PHE A 53 3.37 -1.77 12.42
C PHE A 53 4.73 -2.43 12.16
N GLY A 54 5.43 -2.08 11.09
CA GLY A 54 6.78 -2.55 10.78
C GLY A 54 6.89 -4.03 10.39
N TRP A 55 5.80 -4.66 9.95
CA TRP A 55 5.81 -6.07 9.57
C TRP A 55 6.77 -6.35 8.43
N PHE A 56 6.76 -5.53 7.37
CA PHE A 56 7.68 -5.68 6.26
C PHE A 56 9.13 -5.39 6.68
N CYS A 57 9.36 -4.37 7.51
CA CYS A 57 10.69 -4.05 8.01
C CYS A 57 11.34 -5.25 8.71
N ARG A 58 10.62 -5.90 9.64
CA ARG A 58 11.12 -7.09 10.36
C ARG A 58 11.30 -8.28 9.43
N TRP A 59 10.36 -8.48 8.51
CA TRP A 59 10.47 -9.54 7.51
C TRP A 59 11.70 -9.33 6.62
N ALA A 60 11.94 -8.11 6.13
CA ALA A 60 13.10 -7.78 5.30
C ALA A 60 14.41 -8.09 6.03
N ARG A 61 14.50 -7.77 7.33
CA ARG A 61 15.64 -8.15 8.17
C ARG A 61 15.80 -9.68 8.28
N ALA A 62 14.71 -10.39 8.50
CA ALA A 62 14.74 -11.86 8.53
C ALA A 62 15.18 -12.47 7.18
N GLN A 63 15.00 -11.74 6.05
CA GLN A 63 15.54 -12.12 4.73
C GLN A 63 16.98 -11.64 4.50
N GLY A 64 17.66 -11.10 5.51
CA GLY A 64 19.06 -10.70 5.46
C GLY A 64 19.33 -9.29 4.96
N ALA A 65 18.33 -8.40 4.91
CA ALA A 65 18.57 -6.99 4.60
C ALA A 65 19.62 -6.41 5.57
N ALA A 66 20.58 -5.62 5.09
CA ALA A 66 21.61 -5.01 5.92
C ALA A 66 21.03 -3.95 6.85
N GLU A 67 20.20 -3.08 6.28
CA GLU A 67 19.57 -1.99 7.00
C GLU A 67 18.13 -1.79 6.47
N VAL A 68 17.22 -1.37 7.34
CA VAL A 68 15.85 -1.01 6.98
C VAL A 68 15.49 0.33 7.59
N LEU A 69 15.01 1.25 6.77
CA LEU A 69 14.38 2.49 7.18
C LEU A 69 12.87 2.39 6.97
N GLY A 70 12.10 2.33 8.05
CA GLY A 70 10.65 2.39 8.03
C GLY A 70 10.15 3.80 8.31
N LEU A 71 9.36 4.35 7.40
CA LEU A 71 8.76 5.68 7.52
C LEU A 71 7.24 5.58 7.63
N ASP A 72 6.67 6.28 8.59
CA ASP A 72 5.21 6.44 8.70
C ASP A 72 4.87 7.85 9.23
N VAL A 73 3.68 8.35 8.90
CA VAL A 73 3.20 9.64 9.40
C VAL A 73 2.61 9.53 10.80
N SER A 74 2.16 8.35 11.18
CA SER A 74 1.49 8.06 12.44
C SER A 74 2.47 7.63 13.53
N GLU A 75 2.47 8.37 14.64
CA GLU A 75 3.26 7.97 15.80
C GLU A 75 2.68 6.72 16.49
N ASN A 76 1.36 6.54 16.48
CA ASN A 76 0.71 5.33 17.00
C ASN A 76 1.19 4.06 16.27
N MET A 77 1.32 4.13 14.93
CA MET A 77 1.86 3.05 14.11
C MET A 77 3.32 2.75 14.48
N LEU A 78 4.15 3.78 14.55
CA LEU A 78 5.57 3.64 14.86
C LEU A 78 5.82 3.15 16.29
N ALA A 79 5.02 3.61 17.26
CA ALA A 79 5.09 3.10 18.62
C ALA A 79 4.82 1.59 18.67
N ARG A 80 3.81 1.12 17.92
CA ARG A 80 3.49 -0.32 17.80
C ARG A 80 4.61 -1.09 17.08
N ALA A 81 5.22 -0.49 16.04
CA ALA A 81 6.34 -1.10 15.32
C ALA A 81 7.57 -1.32 16.25
N ARG A 82 7.91 -0.31 17.06
CA ARG A 82 9.02 -0.38 18.03
C ARG A 82 8.74 -1.41 19.15
N GLN A 83 7.49 -1.48 19.65
CA GLN A 83 7.09 -2.46 20.66
C GLN A 83 7.19 -3.92 20.21
N ALA A 84 7.15 -4.17 18.91
CA ALA A 84 7.15 -5.52 18.35
C ALA A 84 8.54 -6.19 18.32
N GLY A 85 9.58 -5.50 18.75
CA GLY A 85 10.96 -5.99 18.88
C GLY A 85 12.00 -4.96 18.48
N GLU A 86 13.18 -5.07 19.06
CA GLU A 86 14.33 -4.22 18.77
C GLU A 86 15.29 -4.96 17.81
N ASP A 87 15.64 -4.30 16.72
CA ASP A 87 16.73 -4.68 15.82
C ASP A 87 17.49 -3.40 15.49
N PRO A 88 18.79 -3.27 15.87
CA PRO A 88 19.55 -2.03 15.65
C PRO A 88 19.71 -1.66 14.16
N ALA A 89 19.47 -2.59 13.26
CA ALA A 89 19.47 -2.35 11.82
C ALA A 89 18.09 -1.93 11.26
N ILE A 90 17.06 -1.83 12.10
CA ILE A 90 15.78 -1.22 11.71
C ILE A 90 15.66 0.14 12.37
N ARG A 91 15.55 1.17 11.56
CA ARG A 91 15.24 2.53 12.03
C ARG A 91 13.82 2.91 11.65
N TYR A 92 13.00 3.20 12.64
CA TYR A 92 11.65 3.74 12.45
C TYR A 92 11.68 5.26 12.65
N ALA A 93 11.18 6.01 11.66
CA ALA A 93 11.13 7.47 11.74
C ALA A 93 9.76 8.01 11.29
N ARG A 94 9.28 9.01 12.03
CA ARG A 94 8.07 9.72 11.64
C ARG A 94 8.38 10.63 10.46
N ALA A 95 7.63 10.49 9.37
CA ALA A 95 7.78 11.31 8.19
C ALA A 95 6.47 11.49 7.43
N ASN A 96 6.21 12.72 7.00
CA ASN A 96 5.18 12.99 6.01
C ASN A 96 5.78 12.74 4.61
N LEU A 97 5.30 11.74 3.90
CA LEU A 97 5.79 11.37 2.57
C LEU A 97 5.60 12.49 1.53
N GLU A 98 4.69 13.44 1.77
CA GLU A 98 4.56 14.64 0.92
C GLU A 98 5.80 15.54 0.96
N GLU A 99 6.56 15.51 2.05
CA GLU A 99 7.64 16.46 2.33
C GLU A 99 8.98 15.76 2.61
N VAL A 100 8.98 14.42 2.70
CA VAL A 100 10.15 13.65 3.11
C VAL A 100 11.37 13.97 2.24
N ALA A 101 12.49 14.25 2.88
CA ALA A 101 13.81 14.29 2.23
C ALA A 101 14.43 12.88 2.36
N LEU A 102 14.81 12.30 1.25
CA LEU A 102 15.49 11.00 1.19
C LEU A 102 16.93 11.22 0.71
N PRO A 103 17.92 10.53 1.27
CA PRO A 103 19.28 10.59 0.78
C PRO A 103 19.38 9.96 -0.62
N GLU A 104 20.18 10.56 -1.51
CA GLU A 104 20.37 10.08 -2.87
C GLU A 104 21.16 8.75 -2.89
N ALA A 105 20.80 7.85 -3.81
CA ALA A 105 21.46 6.57 -4.05
C ALA A 105 21.74 5.76 -2.76
N ALA A 106 20.79 5.81 -1.81
CA ALA A 106 20.98 5.22 -0.48
C ALA A 106 20.30 3.86 -0.31
N PHE A 107 19.38 3.48 -1.20
CA PHE A 107 18.57 2.27 -1.02
C PHE A 107 18.63 1.38 -2.26
N ASP A 108 18.66 0.08 -2.03
CA ASP A 108 18.61 -0.94 -3.08
C ASP A 108 17.16 -1.35 -3.39
N LEU A 109 16.25 -1.19 -2.41
CA LEU A 109 14.81 -1.42 -2.53
C LEU A 109 14.04 -0.33 -1.81
N ALA A 110 13.07 0.26 -2.49
CA ALA A 110 11.96 0.97 -1.88
C ALA A 110 10.71 0.09 -1.93
N TYR A 111 10.02 -0.03 -0.81
CA TYR A 111 8.78 -0.80 -0.68
C TYR A 111 7.68 0.09 -0.13
N SER A 112 6.44 -0.16 -0.55
CA SER A 112 5.28 0.50 0.03
C SER A 112 4.04 -0.39 -0.13
N SER A 113 3.27 -0.58 0.92
CA SER A 113 2.02 -1.33 0.84
C SER A 113 0.84 -0.46 1.25
N LEU A 114 -0.11 -0.26 0.32
CA LEU A 114 -1.38 0.43 0.54
C LEU A 114 -1.25 1.85 1.13
N THR A 115 -0.22 2.59 0.70
CA THR A 115 0.06 3.95 1.18
C THR A 115 -0.12 5.01 0.09
N PHE A 116 0.29 4.73 -1.15
CA PHE A 116 0.42 5.75 -2.19
C PHE A 116 -0.90 6.37 -2.64
N HIS A 117 -2.02 5.72 -2.41
CA HIS A 117 -3.33 6.31 -2.68
C HIS A 117 -3.74 7.41 -1.67
N TYR A 118 -2.97 7.65 -0.60
CA TYR A 118 -3.17 8.79 0.29
C TYR A 118 -2.36 10.03 -0.14
N ILE A 119 -1.39 9.89 -1.05
CA ILE A 119 -0.43 10.93 -1.42
C ILE A 119 -1.02 11.85 -2.48
N VAL A 120 -1.08 13.14 -2.21
CA VAL A 120 -1.56 14.18 -3.14
C VAL A 120 -0.51 14.46 -4.21
N ALA A 121 0.73 14.78 -3.81
CA ALA A 121 1.83 15.10 -4.72
C ALA A 121 2.62 13.85 -5.12
N PHE A 122 1.93 12.86 -5.72
CA PHE A 122 2.50 11.53 -5.99
C PHE A 122 3.71 11.59 -6.93
N GLU A 123 3.67 12.41 -7.97
CA GLU A 123 4.83 12.60 -8.86
C GLU A 123 6.07 13.08 -8.10
N ARG A 124 5.90 14.04 -7.20
CA ARG A 124 7.02 14.56 -6.39
C ARG A 124 7.62 13.48 -5.50
N LEU A 125 6.78 12.63 -4.89
CA LEU A 125 7.25 11.49 -4.11
C LEU A 125 7.99 10.48 -4.99
N LEU A 126 7.46 10.15 -6.16
CA LEU A 126 8.11 9.22 -7.10
C LEU A 126 9.51 9.71 -7.52
N ARG A 127 9.67 11.00 -7.84
CA ARG A 127 10.99 11.60 -8.15
C ARG A 127 11.98 11.46 -6.99
N ARG A 128 11.52 11.67 -5.75
CA ARG A 128 12.36 11.50 -4.55
C ARG A 128 12.75 10.05 -4.33
N ILE A 129 11.83 9.12 -4.52
CA ILE A 129 12.10 7.68 -4.43
C ILE A 129 13.12 7.27 -5.50
N HIS A 130 12.93 7.73 -6.75
CA HIS A 130 13.85 7.44 -7.84
C HIS A 130 15.27 7.92 -7.55
N ALA A 131 15.43 9.17 -7.06
CA ALA A 131 16.73 9.71 -6.67
C ALA A 131 17.35 8.97 -5.47
N ALA A 132 16.54 8.45 -4.55
CA ALA A 132 17.01 7.72 -3.38
C ALA A 132 17.43 6.28 -3.68
N LEU A 133 17.01 5.72 -4.79
CA LEU A 133 17.42 4.39 -5.23
C LEU A 133 18.79 4.43 -5.91
N VAL A 134 19.61 3.42 -5.65
CA VAL A 134 20.85 3.19 -6.40
C VAL A 134 20.52 2.85 -7.87
N PRO A 135 21.47 3.00 -8.82
CA PRO A 135 21.32 2.46 -10.16
C PRO A 135 20.96 0.97 -10.12
N GLY A 136 19.84 0.59 -10.77
CA GLY A 136 19.30 -0.77 -10.73
C GLY A 136 18.53 -1.12 -9.45
N GLY A 137 18.36 -0.17 -8.53
CA GLY A 137 17.47 -0.30 -7.38
C GLY A 137 16.00 -0.44 -7.80
N ARG A 138 15.16 -1.04 -6.97
CA ARG A 138 13.78 -1.37 -7.30
C ARG A 138 12.79 -0.63 -6.41
N LEU A 139 11.66 -0.24 -7.00
CA LEU A 139 10.45 0.16 -6.28
C LEU A 139 9.41 -0.95 -6.44
N VAL A 140 8.93 -1.50 -5.33
CA VAL A 140 7.82 -2.46 -5.29
C VAL A 140 6.73 -1.90 -4.39
N PHE A 141 5.52 -1.76 -4.91
CA PHE A 141 4.44 -1.18 -4.11
C PHE A 141 3.08 -1.77 -4.45
N SER A 142 2.16 -1.60 -3.53
CA SER A 142 0.74 -1.84 -3.75
C SER A 142 -0.09 -0.61 -3.42
N MET A 143 -1.21 -0.46 -4.10
CA MET A 143 -2.18 0.60 -3.84
C MET A 143 -3.60 0.10 -4.08
N GLU A 144 -4.59 0.79 -3.55
CA GLU A 144 -5.98 0.47 -3.84
C GLU A 144 -6.27 0.66 -5.33
N HIS A 145 -6.94 -0.32 -5.93
CA HIS A 145 -7.25 -0.28 -7.35
C HIS A 145 -8.23 0.87 -7.67
N PRO A 146 -7.98 1.64 -8.76
CA PRO A 146 -8.80 2.82 -9.08
C PRO A 146 -10.29 2.55 -9.26
N ILE A 147 -10.70 1.35 -9.66
CA ILE A 147 -12.12 1.01 -9.77
C ILE A 147 -12.88 1.12 -8.44
N TYR A 148 -12.20 0.97 -7.30
CA TYR A 148 -12.81 1.13 -5.97
C TYR A 148 -12.86 2.58 -5.51
N MET A 149 -11.88 3.37 -5.93
CA MET A 149 -11.82 4.79 -5.59
C MET A 149 -12.66 5.65 -6.51
N ALA A 150 -12.88 5.22 -7.78
CA ALA A 150 -13.59 6.02 -8.78
C ALA A 150 -15.02 6.39 -8.39
N PRO A 151 -15.86 5.45 -7.90
CA PRO A 151 -17.28 5.72 -7.73
C PRO A 151 -17.58 6.90 -6.81
N SER A 152 -18.54 7.73 -7.21
CA SER A 152 -19.08 8.80 -6.36
C SER A 152 -19.78 8.26 -5.12
N ARG A 153 -20.33 7.05 -5.21
CA ARG A 153 -20.96 6.30 -4.12
C ARG A 153 -20.41 4.88 -4.10
N PRO A 154 -19.27 4.65 -3.45
CA PRO A 154 -18.65 3.33 -3.41
C PRO A 154 -19.57 2.36 -2.66
N GLY A 155 -19.94 1.27 -3.31
CA GLY A 155 -20.81 0.24 -2.74
C GLY A 155 -21.37 -0.68 -3.81
N PHE A 156 -21.78 -1.89 -3.38
CA PHE A 156 -22.48 -2.82 -4.27
C PHE A 156 -23.93 -2.45 -4.38
N VAL A 157 -24.47 -2.57 -5.59
CA VAL A 157 -25.90 -2.45 -5.87
C VAL A 157 -26.41 -3.72 -6.54
N ALA A 158 -27.72 -3.96 -6.50
CA ALA A 158 -28.36 -4.95 -7.35
C ALA A 158 -28.68 -4.31 -8.70
N ASP A 159 -28.33 -4.98 -9.80
CA ASP A 159 -28.78 -4.59 -11.14
C ASP A 159 -30.25 -5.02 -11.40
N ALA A 160 -30.75 -4.79 -12.60
CA ALA A 160 -32.13 -5.10 -12.97
C ALA A 160 -32.45 -6.61 -12.88
N GLU A 161 -31.45 -7.46 -12.98
CA GLU A 161 -31.55 -8.92 -12.87
C GLU A 161 -31.28 -9.43 -11.44
N GLY A 162 -31.11 -8.52 -10.47
CA GLY A 162 -30.82 -8.84 -9.07
C GLY A 162 -29.37 -9.27 -8.83
N ARG A 163 -28.46 -9.13 -9.81
CA ARG A 163 -27.06 -9.45 -9.66
C ARG A 163 -26.35 -8.35 -8.87
N ARG A 164 -25.47 -8.75 -8.00
CA ARG A 164 -24.67 -7.82 -7.21
C ARG A 164 -23.50 -7.29 -8.08
N VAL A 165 -23.52 -5.99 -8.39
CA VAL A 165 -22.53 -5.31 -9.23
C VAL A 165 -21.87 -4.16 -8.48
N TRP A 166 -20.63 -3.83 -8.88
CA TRP A 166 -19.93 -2.63 -8.45
C TRP A 166 -20.07 -1.56 -9.52
N PRO A 167 -20.92 -0.54 -9.34
CA PRO A 167 -21.10 0.50 -10.33
C PRO A 167 -19.88 1.41 -10.39
N ILE A 168 -19.36 1.62 -11.59
CA ILE A 168 -18.25 2.54 -11.80
C ILE A 168 -18.79 3.77 -12.50
N ASP A 169 -18.71 4.92 -11.82
CA ASP A 169 -18.86 6.23 -12.42
C ASP A 169 -17.57 7.05 -12.16
N ARG A 170 -17.38 8.14 -12.87
CA ARG A 170 -16.30 9.11 -12.66
C ARG A 170 -14.88 8.52 -12.68
N TYR A 171 -14.63 7.40 -13.38
CA TYR A 171 -13.31 6.79 -13.45
C TYR A 171 -12.25 7.73 -14.07
N LEU A 172 -12.64 8.56 -15.05
CA LEU A 172 -11.74 9.53 -15.70
C LEU A 172 -11.62 10.86 -14.93
N GLU A 173 -12.43 11.07 -13.91
CA GLU A 173 -12.33 12.25 -13.05
C GLU A 173 -11.41 11.95 -11.87
N GLU A 174 -10.17 12.34 -11.99
CA GLU A 174 -9.17 12.13 -10.93
C GLU A 174 -9.31 13.13 -9.78
N GLY A 175 -8.71 12.84 -8.64
CA GLY A 175 -8.68 13.72 -7.49
C GLY A 175 -9.17 13.07 -6.19
N PRO A 176 -9.45 13.87 -5.16
CA PRO A 176 -9.79 13.36 -3.84
C PRO A 176 -11.14 12.64 -3.83
N ARG A 177 -11.19 11.55 -3.07
CA ARG A 177 -12.39 10.79 -2.72
C ARG A 177 -12.46 10.63 -1.21
N SER A 178 -13.61 10.94 -0.63
CA SER A 178 -13.87 10.70 0.78
C SER A 178 -14.65 9.40 0.94
N THR A 179 -14.20 8.53 1.83
CA THR A 179 -14.85 7.25 2.11
C THR A 179 -15.01 7.07 3.61
N ASP A 180 -16.03 6.32 4.02
CA ASP A 180 -16.25 5.92 5.40
C ASP A 180 -15.69 4.49 5.58
N TRP A 181 -14.40 4.42 5.88
CA TRP A 181 -13.70 3.16 6.15
C TRP A 181 -13.02 3.22 7.51
N LEU A 182 -13.42 2.36 8.45
CA LEU A 182 -13.01 2.35 9.88
C LEU A 182 -13.32 3.66 10.63
N ALA A 183 -13.31 4.80 9.96
CA ALA A 183 -13.76 6.11 10.44
C ALA A 183 -14.39 6.89 9.30
N LYS A 184 -15.15 7.93 9.63
CA LYS A 184 -15.74 8.83 8.64
C LYS A 184 -14.70 9.75 8.02
N GLY A 185 -14.88 10.05 6.73
CA GLY A 185 -14.11 11.07 6.04
C GLY A 185 -12.65 10.71 5.76
N VAL A 186 -12.36 9.45 5.51
CA VAL A 186 -11.02 9.01 5.05
C VAL A 186 -10.82 9.48 3.61
N VAL A 187 -9.83 10.33 3.37
CA VAL A 187 -9.55 10.91 2.06
C VAL A 187 -8.47 10.11 1.35
N LYS A 188 -8.78 9.66 0.14
CA LYS A 188 -7.85 9.00 -0.79
C LYS A 188 -7.79 9.77 -2.10
N GLN A 189 -6.72 9.59 -2.86
CA GLN A 189 -6.52 10.22 -4.17
C GLN A 189 -6.79 9.21 -5.27
N HIS A 190 -7.92 9.36 -5.95
CA HIS A 190 -8.20 8.58 -7.14
C HIS A 190 -7.32 9.02 -8.30
N ARG A 191 -6.60 8.08 -8.89
CA ARG A 191 -5.87 8.22 -10.15
C ARG A 191 -6.18 7.02 -11.01
N THR A 192 -6.31 7.22 -12.32
CA THR A 192 -6.45 6.10 -13.25
C THR A 192 -5.17 5.25 -13.25
N ILE A 193 -5.28 3.99 -13.69
CA ILE A 193 -4.10 3.14 -13.92
C ILE A 193 -3.16 3.84 -14.91
N GLY A 194 -3.71 4.41 -16.00
CA GLY A 194 -2.93 5.12 -17.02
C GLY A 194 -2.11 6.27 -16.41
N THR A 195 -2.71 7.12 -15.60
CA THR A 195 -1.98 8.21 -14.92
C THR A 195 -0.89 7.66 -14.00
N THR A 196 -1.18 6.63 -13.21
CA THR A 196 -0.20 6.04 -12.30
C THR A 196 1.00 5.48 -13.03
N LEU A 197 0.79 4.72 -14.11
CA LEU A 197 1.87 4.15 -14.92
C LEU A 197 2.70 5.24 -15.64
N ASN A 198 2.02 6.22 -16.23
CA ASN A 198 2.69 7.32 -16.92
C ASN A 198 3.52 8.19 -15.97
N LEU A 199 3.08 8.41 -14.72
CA LEU A 199 3.88 9.11 -13.72
C LEU A 199 5.15 8.34 -13.35
N LEU A 200 5.09 7.01 -13.22
CA LEU A 200 6.28 6.19 -13.00
C LEU A 200 7.27 6.34 -14.15
N LEU A 201 6.81 6.19 -15.40
CA LEU A 201 7.64 6.36 -16.60
C LEU A 201 8.25 7.76 -16.70
N ALA A 202 7.46 8.81 -16.45
CA ALA A 202 7.92 10.20 -16.46
C ALA A 202 8.93 10.52 -15.36
N CYS A 203 8.90 9.77 -14.25
CA CYS A 203 9.88 9.89 -13.16
C CYS A 203 11.15 9.04 -13.38
N GLY A 204 11.29 8.36 -14.52
CA GLY A 204 12.49 7.60 -14.88
C GLY A 204 12.46 6.12 -14.51
N PHE A 205 11.36 5.60 -13.98
CA PHE A 205 11.24 4.16 -13.71
C PHE A 205 11.01 3.37 -15.00
N THR A 206 11.57 2.16 -15.04
CA THR A 206 11.22 1.14 -16.02
C THR A 206 10.24 0.18 -15.39
N LEU A 207 9.06 0.02 -15.99
CA LEU A 207 8.05 -0.92 -15.51
C LEU A 207 8.46 -2.34 -15.89
N THR A 208 8.59 -3.20 -14.89
CA THR A 208 8.98 -4.61 -15.10
C THR A 208 7.83 -5.58 -14.84
N HIS A 209 6.88 -5.19 -13.99
CA HIS A 209 5.72 -6.02 -13.65
C HIS A 209 4.57 -5.14 -13.20
N VAL A 210 3.36 -5.51 -13.60
CA VAL A 210 2.09 -4.95 -13.12
C VAL A 210 1.14 -6.11 -12.90
N GLU A 211 0.51 -6.19 -11.74
CA GLU A 211 -0.46 -7.22 -11.41
C GLU A 211 -1.73 -6.61 -10.82
N GLU A 212 -2.85 -6.92 -11.43
CA GLU A 212 -4.18 -6.70 -10.84
C GLU A 212 -4.55 -7.98 -10.08
N TRP A 213 -4.18 -8.00 -8.81
CA TRP A 213 -4.27 -9.19 -7.97
C TRP A 213 -5.72 -9.67 -7.77
N ARG A 214 -5.86 -10.97 -7.71
CA ARG A 214 -7.11 -11.66 -7.32
C ARG A 214 -6.79 -12.85 -6.42
N PRO A 215 -7.71 -13.23 -5.50
CA PRO A 215 -7.50 -14.42 -4.69
C PRO A 215 -7.50 -15.70 -5.56
N THR A 216 -6.60 -16.60 -5.20
CA THR A 216 -6.54 -17.96 -5.80
C THR A 216 -7.66 -18.86 -5.24
N ASP A 217 -7.94 -19.97 -5.92
CA ASP A 217 -8.92 -20.96 -5.40
C ASP A 217 -8.53 -21.51 -4.03
N ALA A 218 -7.24 -21.73 -3.79
CA ALA A 218 -6.73 -22.18 -2.50
C ALA A 218 -6.96 -21.14 -1.39
N GLN A 219 -6.73 -19.84 -1.69
CA GLN A 219 -7.00 -18.77 -0.74
C GLN A 219 -8.50 -18.63 -0.43
N ILE A 220 -9.36 -18.80 -1.45
CA ILE A 220 -10.81 -18.77 -1.27
C ILE A 220 -11.27 -19.97 -0.42
N ALA A 221 -10.71 -21.15 -0.66
CA ALA A 221 -11.02 -22.35 0.15
C ALA A 221 -10.64 -22.15 1.62
N ALA A 222 -9.47 -21.53 1.87
CA ALA A 222 -8.99 -21.24 3.22
C ALA A 222 -9.75 -20.08 3.89
N ARG A 223 -10.18 -19.09 3.10
CA ARG A 223 -10.90 -17.88 3.58
C ARG A 223 -12.08 -17.59 2.65
N PRO A 224 -13.27 -18.20 2.84
CA PRO A 224 -14.42 -18.06 1.95
C PRO A 224 -14.90 -16.61 1.73
N ALA A 225 -14.62 -15.70 2.66
CA ALA A 225 -14.92 -14.29 2.52
C ALA A 225 -14.22 -13.67 1.29
N LEU A 226 -13.07 -14.19 0.85
CA LEU A 226 -12.38 -13.76 -0.36
C LEU A 226 -13.12 -14.14 -1.65
N ALA A 227 -14.07 -15.08 -1.61
CA ALA A 227 -14.86 -15.46 -2.78
C ALA A 227 -15.73 -14.32 -3.32
N VAL A 228 -16.11 -13.39 -2.45
CA VAL A 228 -16.87 -12.20 -2.84
C VAL A 228 -16.05 -11.33 -3.78
N ASP A 229 -14.74 -11.30 -3.60
CA ASP A 229 -13.79 -10.55 -4.41
C ASP A 229 -13.68 -11.12 -5.84
N ARG A 230 -13.87 -12.42 -6.02
CA ARG A 230 -13.75 -13.08 -7.34
C ARG A 230 -15.02 -13.04 -8.18
N LYS A 231 -16.21 -13.15 -7.53
CA LYS A 231 -17.50 -13.27 -8.24
C LYS A 231 -18.18 -11.94 -8.52
N SER A 232 -17.78 -10.87 -7.85
CA SER A 232 -18.48 -9.59 -7.88
C SER A 232 -17.63 -8.42 -8.35
N THR A 233 -16.51 -8.64 -8.99
CA THR A 233 -15.51 -7.57 -9.25
C THR A 233 -15.11 -6.83 -7.95
N ARG A 234 -15.24 -7.51 -6.81
CA ARG A 234 -14.81 -7.02 -5.53
C ARG A 234 -13.38 -7.44 -5.33
N LEU A 235 -12.49 -6.56 -5.61
CA LEU A 235 -11.27 -6.50 -4.86
C LEU A 235 -11.68 -6.07 -3.46
N ASN A 236 -11.35 -6.80 -2.43
CA ASN A 236 -11.52 -6.31 -1.07
C ASN A 236 -10.83 -4.97 -1.00
N SER A 237 -11.38 -3.98 -0.32
CA SER A 237 -10.98 -2.56 -0.28
C SER A 237 -9.49 -2.30 0.02
N SER A 238 -8.65 -3.24 -0.21
CA SER A 238 -7.24 -3.23 0.11
C SER A 238 -6.30 -3.67 -1.01
N HIS A 239 -6.73 -4.11 -2.22
CA HIS A 239 -5.78 -4.84 -3.05
C HIS A 239 -5.98 -4.67 -4.55
N GLY A 240 -5.39 -3.69 -5.11
CA GLY A 240 -4.98 -3.60 -6.50
C GLY A 240 -3.52 -3.22 -6.52
N TYR A 241 -2.69 -3.95 -7.26
CA TYR A 241 -1.26 -3.74 -7.31
C TYR A 241 -0.83 -3.22 -8.66
N ILE A 242 0.00 -2.21 -8.63
CA ILE A 242 0.76 -1.74 -9.78
C ILE A 242 2.23 -1.82 -9.41
#